data_9cf05f3a3c7003672e1814c47bdb5a3c
#
_entry.id   9cf05f3a3c7003672e1814c47bdb5a3c
#
_cell.length_a   1.000
_cell.length_b   1.000
_cell.length_c   1.000
_cell.angle_alpha   90.00
_cell.angle_beta   90.00
_cell.angle_gamma   90.00
#
_symmetry.space_group_name_H-M   'P 1'
#
loop_
_entity.id
_entity.type
_entity.pdbx_description
1 polymer ?
#
loop_
_entity_poly.entity_id
_entity_poly.type
_entity_poly.pdbx_seq_one_letter_code
_entity_poly.pdbx_strand_id
1 'polypeptide(L)'
;MGAIPDQYAQFVEEKAEIKKEAENIKTAEDKKALIEKSEKMTAKWKEKIEESAKALSGKPIEIAECNFNITEPLSLEFDEFFSKSDLKPKFNIKGTAIAKADTQTELNYVLKSIPVYLVGYDAEGKEVFKTKAGYVDVEDVNGKAFIKANTPVKFDPVRFGESDIEGSKTAKTYKLEVKE
;
A
#
# COMPACT_ATOMS: atom_id res chain seq x y z
N MET A 1 -0.01 4.63 -9.84
CA MET A 1 0.82 5.19 -8.78
C MET A 1 1.96 6.08 -9.30
N GLY A 2 1.74 6.71 -10.44
CA GLY A 2 2.68 7.66 -11.04
C GLY A 2 4.05 7.06 -11.33
N ALA A 3 5.09 7.80 -10.98
CA ALA A 3 6.48 7.41 -11.24
C ALA A 3 7.08 6.48 -10.15
N ILE A 4 6.37 6.22 -9.06
CA ILE A 4 6.91 5.44 -7.92
C ILE A 4 7.36 4.04 -8.32
N PRO A 5 6.58 3.23 -9.08
CA PRO A 5 7.01 1.88 -9.44
C PRO A 5 8.33 1.86 -10.24
N ASP A 6 8.48 2.74 -11.21
CA ASP A 6 9.68 2.81 -12.04
C ASP A 6 10.88 3.33 -11.24
N GLN A 7 10.68 4.33 -10.41
CA GLN A 7 11.73 4.87 -9.52
C GLN A 7 12.19 3.84 -8.50
N TYR A 8 11.25 3.11 -7.92
CA TYR A 8 11.56 2.04 -6.98
C TYR A 8 12.36 0.91 -7.65
N ALA A 9 11.98 0.52 -8.87
CA ALA A 9 12.69 -0.49 -9.64
C ALA A 9 14.14 -0.07 -9.94
N GLN A 10 14.36 1.18 -10.30
CA GLN A 10 15.70 1.73 -10.53
C GLN A 10 16.53 1.77 -9.24
N PHE A 11 15.92 2.14 -8.14
CA PHE A 11 16.60 2.09 -6.83
C PHE A 11 17.06 0.67 -6.47
N VAL A 12 16.18 -0.33 -6.63
CA VAL A 12 16.50 -1.73 -6.37
C VAL A 12 17.64 -2.22 -7.25
N GLU A 13 17.65 -1.83 -8.52
CA GLU A 13 18.71 -2.18 -9.48
C GLU A 13 20.05 -1.57 -9.08
N GLU A 14 20.10 -0.27 -8.77
CA GLU A 14 21.32 0.38 -8.33
C GLU A 14 21.84 -0.18 -6.99
N LYS A 15 20.93 -0.50 -6.08
CA LYS A 15 21.28 -1.14 -4.81
C LYS A 15 21.93 -2.52 -5.03
N ALA A 16 21.42 -3.29 -5.98
CA ALA A 16 21.99 -4.60 -6.34
C ALA A 16 23.38 -4.45 -6.95
N GLU A 17 23.63 -3.43 -7.76
CA GLU A 17 24.95 -3.14 -8.34
C GLU A 17 25.97 -2.82 -7.26
N ILE A 18 25.60 -1.99 -6.27
CA ILE A 18 26.46 -1.67 -5.14
C ILE A 18 26.79 -2.92 -4.32
N LYS A 19 25.82 -3.79 -4.12
CA LYS A 19 26.04 -5.07 -3.43
C LYS A 19 27.04 -5.95 -4.15
N LYS A 20 27.03 -5.97 -5.49
CA LYS A 20 28.04 -6.68 -6.29
C LYS A 20 29.42 -6.06 -6.16
N GLU A 21 29.53 -4.73 -6.16
CA GLU A 21 30.79 -4.05 -5.94
C GLU A 21 31.36 -4.38 -4.56
N ALA A 22 30.51 -4.55 -3.55
CA ALA A 22 30.91 -4.92 -2.19
C ALA A 22 31.63 -6.27 -2.13
N GLU A 23 31.32 -7.20 -3.03
CA GLU A 23 31.97 -8.51 -3.10
C GLU A 23 33.43 -8.43 -3.52
N ASN A 24 33.84 -7.34 -4.17
CA ASN A 24 35.18 -7.13 -4.70
C ASN A 24 36.02 -6.15 -3.86
N ILE A 25 35.55 -5.77 -2.69
CA ILE A 25 36.27 -4.85 -1.81
C ILE A 25 37.46 -5.56 -1.17
N LYS A 26 38.66 -4.92 -1.29
CA LYS A 26 39.90 -5.46 -0.74
C LYS A 26 40.53 -4.54 0.31
N THR A 27 40.18 -3.27 0.35
CA THR A 27 40.80 -2.29 1.26
C THR A 27 39.74 -1.56 2.09
N ALA A 28 40.17 -1.00 3.22
CA ALA A 28 39.32 -0.15 4.08
C ALA A 28 38.87 1.14 3.35
N GLU A 29 39.75 1.68 2.48
CA GLU A 29 39.40 2.85 1.67
C GLU A 29 38.33 2.57 0.65
N ASP A 30 38.40 1.42 -0.03
CA ASP A 30 37.37 0.97 -0.97
C ASP A 30 36.03 0.78 -0.27
N LYS A 31 36.06 0.22 0.94
CA LYS A 31 34.85 0.03 1.76
C LYS A 31 34.20 1.37 2.11
N LYS A 32 35.02 2.34 2.53
CA LYS A 32 34.54 3.70 2.87
C LYS A 32 33.92 4.40 1.66
N ALA A 33 34.61 4.32 0.50
CA ALA A 33 34.10 4.91 -0.73
C ALA A 33 32.78 4.29 -1.16
N LEU A 34 32.62 2.97 -1.01
CA LEU A 34 31.38 2.29 -1.35
C LEU A 34 30.22 2.64 -0.41
N ILE A 35 30.49 2.77 0.89
CA ILE A 35 29.49 3.23 1.87
C ILE A 35 28.99 4.62 1.49
N GLU A 36 29.89 5.56 1.18
CA GLU A 36 29.52 6.90 0.75
C GLU A 36 28.69 6.88 -0.53
N LYS A 37 29.05 6.04 -1.50
CA LYS A 37 28.29 5.86 -2.75
C LYS A 37 26.89 5.35 -2.46
N SER A 38 26.75 4.36 -1.58
CA SER A 38 25.48 3.78 -1.16
C SER A 38 24.59 4.82 -0.48
N GLU A 39 25.14 5.62 0.42
CA GLU A 39 24.38 6.66 1.13
C GLU A 39 23.89 7.74 0.17
N LYS A 40 24.71 8.17 -0.77
CA LYS A 40 24.33 9.16 -1.79
C LYS A 40 23.25 8.61 -2.72
N MET A 41 23.37 7.37 -3.13
CA MET A 41 22.38 6.70 -3.98
C MET A 41 21.04 6.59 -3.25
N THR A 42 21.04 6.16 -2.00
CA THR A 42 19.82 6.05 -1.19
C THR A 42 19.18 7.42 -0.98
N ALA A 43 19.95 8.45 -0.67
CA ALA A 43 19.45 9.81 -0.50
C ALA A 43 18.82 10.37 -1.79
N LYS A 44 19.45 10.11 -2.94
CA LYS A 44 18.92 10.50 -4.25
C LYS A 44 17.55 9.91 -4.53
N TRP A 45 17.40 8.59 -4.34
CA TRP A 45 16.14 7.91 -4.60
C TRP A 45 15.08 8.20 -3.54
N LYS A 46 15.50 8.38 -2.30
CA LYS A 46 14.60 8.83 -1.23
C LYS A 46 13.92 10.14 -1.60
N GLU A 47 14.69 11.12 -2.05
CA GLU A 47 14.16 12.42 -2.47
C GLU A 47 13.19 12.28 -3.65
N LYS A 48 13.57 11.53 -4.68
CA LYS A 48 12.75 11.33 -5.87
C LYS A 48 11.44 10.59 -5.58
N ILE A 49 11.51 9.52 -4.81
CA ILE A 49 10.33 8.73 -4.47
C ILE A 49 9.41 9.51 -3.53
N GLU A 50 9.96 10.22 -2.57
CA GLU A 50 9.19 11.08 -1.67
C GLU A 50 8.45 12.19 -2.44
N GLU A 51 9.12 12.83 -3.38
CA GLU A 51 8.52 13.85 -4.24
C GLU A 51 7.37 13.28 -5.05
N SER A 52 7.56 12.10 -5.64
CA SER A 52 6.50 11.41 -6.39
C SER A 52 5.34 10.98 -5.49
N ALA A 53 5.62 10.53 -4.28
CA ALA A 53 4.59 10.16 -3.29
C ALA A 53 3.78 11.38 -2.85
N LYS A 54 4.43 12.50 -2.62
CA LYS A 54 3.76 13.77 -2.29
C LYS A 54 2.91 14.28 -3.47
N ALA A 55 3.36 14.07 -4.70
CA ALA A 55 2.60 14.44 -5.89
C ALA A 55 1.32 13.60 -6.06
N LEU A 56 1.29 12.38 -5.56
CA LEU A 56 0.09 11.53 -5.50
C LEU A 56 -0.88 11.94 -4.42
N SER A 57 -0.38 12.62 -3.37
CA SER A 57 -1.19 12.96 -2.20
C SER A 57 -2.37 13.84 -2.58
N GLY A 58 -3.56 13.46 -2.08
CA GLY A 58 -4.79 14.19 -2.34
C GLY A 58 -5.48 13.88 -3.67
N LYS A 59 -4.87 13.10 -4.55
CA LYS A 59 -5.52 12.68 -5.81
C LYS A 59 -6.54 11.59 -5.51
N PRO A 60 -7.80 11.74 -5.96
CA PRO A 60 -8.82 10.72 -5.73
C PRO A 60 -8.44 9.38 -6.36
N ILE A 61 -8.70 8.30 -5.61
CA ILE A 61 -8.64 6.93 -6.12
C ILE A 61 -10.06 6.56 -6.53
N GLU A 62 -10.25 6.19 -7.80
CA GLU A 62 -11.52 5.66 -8.25
C GLU A 62 -11.73 4.26 -7.71
N ILE A 63 -12.76 4.11 -6.87
CA ILE A 63 -13.19 2.82 -6.36
C ILE A 63 -14.36 2.35 -7.21
N ALA A 64 -14.18 1.21 -7.86
CA ALA A 64 -15.23 0.57 -8.65
C ALA A 64 -16.33 0.05 -7.72
N GLU A 65 -17.49 -0.24 -8.29
CA GLU A 65 -18.62 -0.77 -7.55
C GLU A 65 -18.23 -2.01 -6.75
N CYS A 66 -18.51 -1.96 -5.45
CA CYS A 66 -18.20 -3.01 -4.49
C CYS A 66 -19.22 -2.97 -3.35
N ASN A 67 -18.97 -3.74 -2.29
CA ASN A 67 -19.89 -3.80 -1.15
C ASN A 67 -19.82 -2.60 -0.20
N PHE A 68 -19.07 -1.58 -0.58
CA PHE A 68 -18.95 -0.32 0.18
C PHE A 68 -19.33 0.86 -0.69
N ASN A 69 -19.96 1.85 -0.06
CA ASN A 69 -20.22 3.14 -0.67
C ASN A 69 -19.14 4.13 -0.23
N ILE A 70 -18.56 4.84 -1.18
CA ILE A 70 -17.61 5.91 -0.90
C ILE A 70 -18.41 7.19 -0.68
N THR A 71 -18.44 7.68 0.55
CA THR A 71 -19.20 8.86 0.93
C THR A 71 -18.39 10.15 0.81
N GLU A 72 -17.06 10.05 0.94
CA GLU A 72 -16.12 11.10 0.60
C GLU A 72 -15.01 10.47 -0.23
N PRO A 73 -14.51 11.13 -1.30
CA PRO A 73 -13.49 10.56 -2.17
C PRO A 73 -12.27 10.06 -1.39
N LEU A 74 -11.82 8.85 -1.71
CA LEU A 74 -10.62 8.28 -1.11
C LEU A 74 -9.38 8.81 -1.81
N SER A 75 -8.36 9.14 -1.04
CA SER A 75 -7.04 9.51 -1.54
C SER A 75 -5.97 8.98 -0.61
N LEU A 76 -4.78 8.83 -1.16
CA LEU A 76 -3.60 8.51 -0.36
C LEU A 76 -2.85 9.81 -0.06
N GLU A 77 -2.35 9.91 1.16
CA GLU A 77 -1.50 11.01 1.58
C GLU A 77 -0.20 10.44 2.14
N PHE A 78 0.92 10.83 1.55
CA PHE A 78 2.22 10.31 1.98
C PHE A 78 2.51 10.70 3.42
N ASP A 79 2.92 9.73 4.22
CA ASP A 79 3.31 9.92 5.62
C ASP A 79 4.84 9.84 5.77
N GLU A 80 5.38 8.64 5.58
CA GLU A 80 6.83 8.40 5.71
C GLU A 80 7.22 7.11 5.00
N PHE A 81 8.51 6.81 4.96
CA PHE A 81 8.97 5.48 4.61
C PHE A 81 8.98 4.61 5.86
N PHE A 82 8.22 3.52 5.87
CA PHE A 82 8.24 2.56 6.98
C PHE A 82 9.50 1.68 6.95
N SER A 83 10.14 1.58 5.79
CA SER A 83 11.46 1.00 5.63
C SER A 83 12.36 2.04 4.95
N LYS A 84 13.24 2.66 5.74
CA LYS A 84 14.13 3.73 5.25
C LYS A 84 15.24 3.19 4.36
N SER A 85 15.72 1.97 4.62
CA SER A 85 16.75 1.32 3.82
C SER A 85 16.23 0.80 2.49
N ASP A 86 14.96 0.37 2.45
CA ASP A 86 14.31 -0.19 1.27
C ASP A 86 13.38 0.80 0.57
N LEU A 87 13.23 2.00 1.12
CA LEU A 87 12.40 3.08 0.59
C LEU A 87 10.96 2.65 0.28
N LYS A 88 10.36 1.91 1.20
CA LYS A 88 8.96 1.48 1.09
C LYS A 88 8.05 2.51 1.74
N PRO A 89 7.12 3.10 0.97
CA PRO A 89 6.29 4.20 1.47
C PRO A 89 5.12 3.72 2.34
N LYS A 90 4.75 4.57 3.28
CA LYS A 90 3.54 4.46 4.07
C LYS A 90 2.64 5.65 3.77
N PHE A 91 1.36 5.38 3.53
CA PHE A 91 0.37 6.40 3.22
C PHE A 91 -0.77 6.37 4.22
N ASN A 92 -1.35 7.52 4.50
CA ASN A 92 -2.63 7.60 5.19
C ASN A 92 -3.75 7.66 4.15
N ILE A 93 -4.86 6.97 4.42
CA ILE A 93 -6.05 7.06 3.57
C ILE A 93 -6.93 8.19 4.09
N LYS A 94 -7.28 9.10 3.22
CA LYS A 94 -8.26 10.17 3.47
C LYS A 94 -9.54 9.85 2.74
N GLY A 95 -10.67 10.27 3.30
CA GLY A 95 -11.99 10.00 2.79
C GLY A 95 -12.78 9.06 3.68
N THR A 96 -13.99 8.75 3.29
CA THR A 96 -14.90 7.91 4.08
C THR A 96 -15.63 6.90 3.21
N ALA A 97 -15.85 5.71 3.78
CA ALA A 97 -16.60 4.63 3.16
C ALA A 97 -17.48 3.95 4.20
N ILE A 98 -18.63 3.48 3.77
CA ILE A 98 -19.59 2.76 4.63
C ILE A 98 -20.03 1.46 3.94
N ALA A 99 -20.41 0.47 4.75
CA ALA A 99 -20.98 -0.75 4.21
C ALA A 99 -22.29 -0.47 3.48
N LYS A 100 -22.50 -1.08 2.32
CA LYS A 100 -23.64 -0.87 1.44
C LYS A 100 -24.92 -1.54 1.95
N ALA A 101 -24.77 -2.74 2.50
CA ALA A 101 -25.87 -3.57 2.95
C ALA A 101 -25.42 -4.51 4.07
N ASP A 102 -26.37 -5.05 4.80
CA ASP A 102 -26.10 -6.11 5.77
C ASP A 102 -25.46 -7.29 5.07
N THR A 103 -24.29 -7.71 5.52
CA THR A 103 -23.55 -8.81 4.92
C THR A 103 -23.09 -9.79 6.00
N GLN A 104 -23.49 -11.04 5.87
CA GLN A 104 -23.01 -12.09 6.76
C GLN A 104 -21.55 -12.44 6.41
N THR A 105 -20.73 -12.58 7.44
CA THR A 105 -19.35 -13.05 7.30
C THR A 105 -19.26 -14.52 7.68
N GLU A 106 -18.29 -15.24 7.11
CA GLU A 106 -18.11 -16.66 7.38
C GLU A 106 -17.39 -16.95 8.70
N LEU A 107 -17.00 -15.94 9.42
CA LEU A 107 -16.25 -16.09 10.68
C LEU A 107 -17.16 -16.61 11.79
N ASN A 108 -16.83 -17.80 12.28
CA ASN A 108 -17.60 -18.52 13.30
C ASN A 108 -17.26 -18.13 14.76
N TYR A 109 -16.54 -17.05 14.96
CA TYR A 109 -16.20 -16.59 16.29
C TYR A 109 -16.45 -15.10 16.42
N VAL A 110 -16.62 -14.68 17.66
CA VAL A 110 -16.95 -13.30 17.98
C VAL A 110 -15.74 -12.40 17.71
N LEU A 111 -15.51 -12.09 16.46
CA LEU A 111 -14.63 -11.01 16.09
C LEU A 111 -15.40 -9.71 16.19
N LYS A 112 -14.79 -8.70 16.78
CA LYS A 112 -15.39 -7.36 16.86
C LYS A 112 -15.22 -6.59 15.57
N SER A 113 -14.24 -6.97 14.75
CA SER A 113 -13.92 -6.30 13.48
C SER A 113 -13.27 -7.27 12.50
N ILE A 114 -13.40 -6.99 11.23
CA ILE A 114 -12.74 -7.74 10.16
C ILE A 114 -11.92 -6.81 9.26
N PRO A 115 -10.80 -7.30 8.69
CA PRO A 115 -9.97 -6.49 7.81
C PRO A 115 -10.66 -6.09 6.52
N VAL A 116 -10.41 -4.85 6.09
CA VAL A 116 -10.80 -4.33 4.78
C VAL A 116 -9.52 -4.08 3.98
N TYR A 117 -9.47 -4.58 2.76
CA TYR A 117 -8.33 -4.43 1.86
C TYR A 117 -8.66 -3.51 0.70
N LEU A 118 -7.69 -2.72 0.31
CA LEU A 118 -7.70 -2.04 -0.97
C LEU A 118 -7.08 -3.00 -1.98
N VAL A 119 -7.87 -3.42 -2.95
CA VAL A 119 -7.48 -4.43 -3.95
C VAL A 119 -7.48 -3.80 -5.34
N GLY A 120 -6.40 -3.97 -6.06
CA GLY A 120 -6.26 -3.49 -7.43
C GLY A 120 -6.29 -4.64 -8.43
N TYR A 121 -6.96 -4.41 -9.54
CA TYR A 121 -7.10 -5.36 -10.64
C TYR A 121 -6.53 -4.78 -11.93
N ASP A 122 -5.88 -5.60 -12.73
CA ASP A 122 -5.39 -5.20 -14.04
C ASP A 122 -6.51 -5.15 -15.09
N ALA A 123 -6.16 -4.85 -16.33
CA ALA A 123 -7.11 -4.77 -17.44
C ALA A 123 -7.83 -6.10 -17.73
N GLU A 124 -7.22 -7.23 -17.37
CA GLU A 124 -7.80 -8.58 -17.53
C GLU A 124 -8.60 -9.03 -16.31
N GLY A 125 -8.71 -8.19 -15.29
CA GLY A 125 -9.43 -8.51 -14.06
C GLY A 125 -8.63 -9.35 -13.07
N LYS A 126 -7.32 -9.49 -13.27
CA LYS A 126 -6.44 -10.20 -12.34
C LYS A 126 -6.05 -9.29 -11.18
N GLU A 127 -6.10 -9.84 -9.96
CA GLU A 127 -5.62 -9.15 -8.76
C GLU A 127 -4.10 -8.95 -8.85
N VAL A 128 -3.66 -7.70 -8.85
CA VAL A 128 -2.23 -7.33 -8.92
C VAL A 128 -1.77 -6.50 -7.73
N PHE A 129 -2.70 -6.02 -6.93
CA PHE A 129 -2.42 -5.17 -5.77
C PHE A 129 -3.37 -5.55 -4.64
N LYS A 130 -2.85 -5.72 -3.44
CA LYS A 130 -3.65 -5.99 -2.25
C LYS A 130 -2.94 -5.48 -1.01
N THR A 131 -3.51 -4.49 -0.37
CA THR A 131 -2.97 -3.96 0.89
C THR A 131 -4.09 -3.78 1.91
N LYS A 132 -3.79 -4.06 3.18
CA LYS A 132 -4.75 -3.82 4.25
C LYS A 132 -4.98 -2.32 4.39
N ALA A 133 -6.23 -1.90 4.25
CA ALA A 133 -6.63 -0.50 4.31
C ALA A 133 -7.23 -0.11 5.66
N GLY A 134 -7.75 -1.08 6.41
CA GLY A 134 -8.39 -0.82 7.68
C GLY A 134 -9.25 -1.99 8.13
N TYR A 135 -10.31 -1.67 8.80
CA TYR A 135 -11.24 -2.68 9.31
C TYR A 135 -12.67 -2.12 9.42
N VAL A 136 -13.62 -3.02 9.51
CA VAL A 136 -15.03 -2.70 9.71
C VAL A 136 -15.56 -3.53 10.88
N ASP A 137 -16.34 -2.89 11.75
CA ASP A 137 -16.92 -3.58 12.91
C ASP A 137 -18.01 -4.55 12.47
N VAL A 138 -18.11 -5.67 13.18
CA VAL A 138 -19.14 -6.67 12.96
C VAL A 138 -20.04 -6.79 14.20
N GLU A 139 -21.30 -7.13 13.99
CA GLU A 139 -22.25 -7.40 15.04
C GLU A 139 -22.61 -8.88 15.08
N ASP A 140 -22.78 -9.42 16.27
CA ASP A 140 -23.29 -10.77 16.47
C ASP A 140 -24.82 -10.72 16.44
N VAL A 141 -25.41 -11.40 15.47
CA VAL A 141 -26.85 -11.55 15.35
C VAL A 141 -27.17 -13.05 15.38
N ASN A 142 -27.69 -13.53 16.50
CA ASN A 142 -28.02 -14.94 16.71
C ASN A 142 -26.85 -15.91 16.47
N GLY A 143 -25.65 -15.57 16.94
CA GLY A 143 -24.46 -16.38 16.78
C GLY A 143 -23.77 -16.26 15.43
N LYS A 144 -24.22 -15.35 14.58
CA LYS A 144 -23.62 -15.09 13.26
C LYS A 144 -23.08 -13.67 13.21
N ALA A 145 -21.93 -13.49 12.60
CA ALA A 145 -21.31 -12.19 12.44
C ALA A 145 -21.83 -11.49 11.18
N PHE A 146 -22.27 -10.25 11.32
CA PHE A 146 -22.75 -9.42 10.22
C PHE A 146 -22.04 -8.08 10.19
N ILE A 147 -21.71 -7.63 8.99
CA ILE A 147 -21.42 -6.22 8.73
C ILE A 147 -22.77 -5.58 8.46
N LYS A 148 -23.16 -4.64 9.31
CA LYS A 148 -24.44 -3.94 9.13
C LYS A 148 -24.30 -2.81 8.10
N ALA A 149 -25.37 -2.58 7.34
CA ALA A 149 -25.43 -1.45 6.42
C ALA A 149 -25.06 -0.14 7.15
N ASN A 150 -24.37 0.74 6.46
CA ASN A 150 -23.91 2.05 6.94
C ASN A 150 -22.79 1.99 8.00
N THR A 151 -22.26 0.82 8.33
CA THR A 151 -21.11 0.74 9.23
C THR A 151 -19.88 1.36 8.54
N PRO A 152 -19.22 2.34 9.19
CA PRO A 152 -18.06 2.99 8.58
C PRO A 152 -16.84 2.09 8.57
N VAL A 153 -16.05 2.22 7.52
CA VAL A 153 -14.71 1.63 7.46
C VAL A 153 -13.76 2.53 8.27
N LYS A 154 -13.01 1.92 9.17
CA LYS A 154 -11.95 2.60 9.93
C LYS A 154 -10.64 2.36 9.20
N PHE A 155 -10.11 3.41 8.56
CA PHE A 155 -8.87 3.30 7.79
C PHE A 155 -7.65 3.40 8.69
N ASP A 156 -6.69 2.51 8.44
CA ASP A 156 -5.37 2.53 9.03
C ASP A 156 -4.34 2.98 7.98
N PRO A 157 -3.14 3.40 8.38
CA PRO A 157 -2.08 3.66 7.42
C PRO A 157 -1.78 2.43 6.57
N VAL A 158 -1.58 2.63 5.26
CA VAL A 158 -1.24 1.56 4.33
C VAL A 158 0.25 1.55 4.06
N ARG A 159 0.84 0.37 4.14
CA ARG A 159 2.26 0.14 3.90
C ARG A 159 2.41 -0.64 2.60
N PHE A 160 3.11 -0.04 1.64
CA PHE A 160 3.33 -0.69 0.36
C PHE A 160 4.56 -1.58 0.44
N GLY A 161 4.35 -2.90 0.33
CA GLY A 161 5.42 -3.85 0.10
C GLY A 161 5.88 -3.82 -1.36
N GLU A 162 6.90 -4.62 -1.68
CA GLU A 162 7.45 -4.70 -3.03
C GLU A 162 6.39 -5.09 -4.07
N SER A 163 5.60 -6.12 -3.77
CA SER A 163 4.53 -6.59 -4.67
C SER A 163 3.44 -5.54 -4.88
N ASP A 164 3.14 -4.73 -3.87
CA ASP A 164 2.15 -3.65 -3.98
C ASP A 164 2.67 -2.53 -4.88
N ILE A 165 3.94 -2.17 -4.74
CA ILE A 165 4.56 -1.16 -5.59
C ILE A 165 4.57 -1.61 -7.05
N GLU A 166 4.98 -2.84 -7.32
CA GLU A 166 4.95 -3.41 -8.67
C GLU A 166 3.53 -3.51 -9.22
N GLY A 167 2.60 -4.03 -8.43
CA GLY A 167 1.21 -4.21 -8.83
C GLY A 167 0.51 -2.90 -9.14
N SER A 168 0.87 -1.82 -8.45
CA SER A 168 0.29 -0.50 -8.68
C SER A 168 0.56 0.05 -10.09
N LYS A 169 1.58 -0.46 -10.76
CA LYS A 169 1.90 -0.07 -12.15
C LYS A 169 0.84 -0.56 -13.14
N THR A 170 0.31 -1.76 -12.93
CA THR A 170 -0.63 -2.40 -13.85
C THR A 170 -2.08 -2.36 -13.38
N ALA A 171 -2.33 -1.98 -12.14
CA ALA A 171 -3.68 -1.86 -11.61
C ALA A 171 -4.48 -0.78 -12.36
N LYS A 172 -5.66 -1.14 -12.82
CA LYS A 172 -6.58 -0.25 -13.55
C LYS A 172 -7.82 0.08 -12.74
N THR A 173 -8.25 -0.86 -11.91
CA THR A 173 -9.48 -0.77 -11.12
C THR A 173 -9.17 -1.10 -9.68
N TYR A 174 -9.70 -0.33 -8.75
CA TYR A 174 -9.56 -0.58 -7.32
C TYR A 174 -10.91 -0.83 -6.68
N LYS A 175 -10.93 -1.70 -5.68
CA LYS A 175 -12.12 -2.00 -4.87
C LYS A 175 -11.72 -2.10 -3.40
N LEU A 176 -12.68 -1.84 -2.51
CA LEU A 176 -12.55 -2.21 -1.11
C LEU A 176 -13.18 -3.59 -0.94
N GLU A 177 -12.45 -4.52 -0.35
CA GLU A 177 -12.91 -5.89 -0.16
C GLU A 177 -12.62 -6.37 1.26
N VAL A 178 -13.57 -7.13 1.80
CA VAL A 178 -13.38 -7.85 3.05
C VAL A 178 -12.76 -9.19 2.69
N LYS A 179 -11.62 -9.48 3.26
CA LYS A 179 -10.94 -10.77 3.07
C LYS A 179 -10.75 -11.45 4.43
N GLU A 180 -11.13 -12.69 4.47
CA GLU A 180 -10.99 -13.55 5.63
C GLU A 180 -9.63 -14.25 5.70
#